data_b3009e9e726ba51d063f3b195354194a
#
_entry.id   b3009e9e726ba51d063f3b195354194a
#
_cell.length_a   1.000
_cell.length_b   1.000
_cell.length_c   1.000
_cell.angle_alpha   90.00
_cell.angle_beta   90.00
_cell.angle_gamma   90.00
#
_symmetry.space_group_name_H-M   'P 1'
#
loop_
_entity.id
_entity.type
_entity.pdbx_description
1 polymer ?
#
loop_
_entity_poly.entity_id
_entity_poly.type
_entity_poly.pdbx_seq_one_letter_code
_entity_poly.pdbx_strand_id
1 'polypeptide(L)'
;MKQVLSVTLVLFLIGCIIAGCGTTAVIDYESATDFEAALNNGEDLTGKTVTFTVKAIAPDSAFGFNLQAGENLNFCSTKNPGAKEGDTITVKVVGVQSVLGSYIISYEKM
;
A
#
# COMPACT_ATOMS: atom_id res chain seq x y z
N MET A 1 7.11 -29.82 28.19
CA MET A 1 6.28 -28.63 28.03
C MET A 1 6.86 -27.68 27.05
N LYS A 2 8.12 -27.28 27.21
CA LYS A 2 8.73 -26.35 26.27
C LYS A 2 8.81 -26.91 24.87
N GLN A 3 9.05 -28.19 24.75
CA GLN A 3 9.11 -28.84 23.45
C GLN A 3 7.79 -28.73 22.70
N VAL A 4 6.71 -28.83 23.44
CA VAL A 4 5.38 -28.78 22.84
C VAL A 4 5.15 -27.40 22.21
N LEU A 5 5.56 -26.34 22.91
CA LEU A 5 5.43 -25.01 22.39
C LEU A 5 6.23 -24.81 21.11
N SER A 6 7.45 -25.32 21.11
CA SER A 6 8.31 -25.20 19.93
C SER A 6 7.71 -25.89 18.73
N VAL A 7 7.18 -27.08 18.95
CA VAL A 7 6.56 -27.83 17.86
C VAL A 7 5.34 -27.11 17.32
N THR A 8 4.54 -26.57 18.20
CA THR A 8 3.35 -25.83 17.78
C THR A 8 3.72 -24.64 16.93
N LEU A 9 4.76 -23.93 17.34
CA LEU A 9 5.21 -22.78 16.60
C LEU A 9 5.69 -23.16 15.20
N VAL A 10 6.43 -24.23 15.10
CA VAL A 10 6.94 -24.70 13.82
C VAL A 10 5.79 -25.06 12.88
N LEU A 11 4.80 -25.74 13.38
CA LEU A 11 3.66 -26.12 12.58
C LEU A 11 2.92 -24.89 12.05
N PHE A 12 2.79 -23.89 12.89
CA PHE A 12 2.15 -22.67 12.48
C PHE A 12 2.90 -21.99 11.32
N LEU A 13 4.21 -21.94 11.43
CA LEU A 13 5.02 -21.35 10.36
C LEU A 13 4.88 -22.10 9.05
N ILE A 14 4.84 -23.41 9.11
CA ILE A 14 4.68 -24.22 7.92
C ILE A 14 3.32 -23.92 7.27
N GLY A 15 2.30 -23.79 8.07
CA GLY A 15 0.99 -23.46 7.55
C GLY A 15 0.97 -22.14 6.83
N CYS A 16 1.65 -21.13 7.38
CA CYS A 16 1.73 -19.83 6.73
C CYS A 16 2.45 -19.92 5.39
N ILE A 17 3.53 -20.68 5.32
CA ILE A 17 4.27 -20.84 4.08
C ILE A 17 3.41 -21.48 3.01
N ILE A 18 2.67 -22.48 3.35
CA ILE A 18 1.78 -23.15 2.40
C ILE A 18 0.74 -22.16 1.88
N ALA A 19 0.15 -21.40 2.76
CA ALA A 19 -0.83 -20.40 2.37
C ALA A 19 -0.20 -19.36 1.46
N GLY A 20 1.04 -19.00 1.72
CA GLY A 20 1.74 -18.02 0.92
C GLY A 20 2.14 -18.52 -0.45
N CYS A 21 2.15 -19.81 -0.65
CA CYS A 21 2.51 -20.38 -1.95
C CYS A 21 1.41 -20.24 -2.99
N GLY A 22 0.30 -19.65 -2.64
CA GLY A 22 -0.77 -19.44 -3.58
C GLY A 22 -0.33 -18.58 -4.75
N THR A 23 -1.15 -18.58 -5.79
CA THR A 23 -0.90 -17.79 -6.99
C THR A 23 -1.30 -16.34 -6.82
N THR A 24 -1.77 -15.97 -5.66
CA THR A 24 -2.24 -14.62 -5.38
C THR A 24 -1.08 -13.64 -5.27
N ALA A 25 -1.25 -12.45 -5.79
CA ALA A 25 -0.27 -11.39 -5.62
C ALA A 25 -0.16 -11.02 -4.14
N VAL A 26 1.06 -10.76 -3.70
CA VAL A 26 1.32 -10.33 -2.34
C VAL A 26 1.08 -8.84 -2.24
N ILE A 27 0.29 -8.43 -1.25
CA ILE A 27 0.07 -7.03 -0.96
C ILE A 27 0.99 -6.65 0.19
N ASP A 28 1.91 -5.73 -0.06
CA ASP A 28 2.93 -5.37 0.92
C ASP A 28 2.35 -4.53 2.06
N TYR A 29 1.41 -3.65 1.74
CA TYR A 29 0.77 -2.80 2.73
C TYR A 29 -0.74 -2.84 2.52
N GLU A 30 -1.46 -3.20 3.56
CA GLU A 30 -2.91 -3.36 3.47
C GLU A 30 -3.67 -2.14 3.97
N SER A 31 -2.98 -1.08 4.32
CA SER A 31 -3.61 0.16 4.75
C SER A 31 -2.73 1.35 4.42
N ALA A 32 -3.38 2.51 4.23
CA ALA A 32 -2.67 3.76 4.02
C ALA A 32 -1.81 4.11 5.23
N THR A 33 -2.30 3.82 6.42
CA THR A 33 -1.58 4.13 7.66
C THR A 33 -0.24 3.43 7.72
N ASP A 34 -0.21 2.12 7.43
CA ASP A 34 1.03 1.36 7.46
C ASP A 34 1.99 1.81 6.38
N PHE A 35 1.46 2.10 5.19
CA PHE A 35 2.26 2.59 4.09
C PHE A 35 2.90 3.93 4.44
N GLU A 36 2.12 4.84 4.98
CA GLU A 36 2.60 6.16 5.36
C GLU A 36 3.65 6.08 6.46
N ALA A 37 3.46 5.19 7.42
CA ALA A 37 4.43 4.98 8.49
C ALA A 37 5.78 4.53 7.93
N ALA A 38 5.77 3.65 6.95
CA ALA A 38 6.99 3.19 6.31
C ALA A 38 7.69 4.33 5.56
N LEU A 39 6.93 5.18 4.88
CA LEU A 39 7.48 6.37 4.22
C LEU A 39 8.10 7.32 5.24
N ASN A 40 7.43 7.53 6.35
CA ASN A 40 7.95 8.40 7.42
C ASN A 40 9.24 7.86 8.03
N ASN A 41 9.44 6.55 7.95
CA ASN A 41 10.67 5.92 8.40
C ASN A 41 11.78 5.97 7.35
N GLY A 42 11.53 6.57 6.21
CA GLY A 42 12.53 6.71 5.17
C GLY A 42 12.69 5.50 4.27
N GLU A 43 11.74 4.58 4.28
CA GLU A 43 11.83 3.38 3.43
C GLU A 43 11.53 3.71 1.98
N ASP A 44 12.22 3.03 1.08
CA ASP A 44 11.95 3.12 -0.35
C ASP A 44 10.87 2.10 -0.69
N LEU A 45 9.69 2.58 -1.02
CA LEU A 45 8.54 1.72 -1.29
C LEU A 45 8.26 1.55 -2.78
N THR A 46 9.17 1.97 -3.63
CA THR A 46 9.04 1.77 -5.09
C THR A 46 8.92 0.28 -5.39
N GLY A 47 7.95 -0.07 -6.19
CA GLY A 47 7.68 -1.46 -6.55
C GLY A 47 6.80 -2.21 -5.57
N LYS A 48 6.50 -1.61 -4.44
CA LYS A 48 5.63 -2.22 -3.44
C LYS A 48 4.16 -2.05 -3.81
N THR A 49 3.32 -2.92 -3.28
CA THR A 49 1.88 -2.82 -3.48
C THR A 49 1.22 -2.34 -2.21
N VAL A 50 0.19 -1.53 -2.38
CA VAL A 50 -0.56 -1.00 -1.25
C VAL A 50 -2.05 -1.00 -1.56
N THR A 51 -2.84 -1.39 -0.57
CA THR A 51 -4.29 -1.27 -0.61
C THR A 51 -4.68 -0.10 0.29
N PHE A 52 -5.46 0.81 -0.23
CA PHE A 52 -5.87 1.96 0.56
C PHE A 52 -7.30 2.36 0.21
N THR A 53 -7.93 3.09 1.12
CA THR A 53 -9.25 3.65 0.90
C THR A 53 -9.10 5.10 0.50
N VAL A 54 -9.78 5.48 -0.58
CA VAL A 54 -9.75 6.84 -1.10
C VAL A 54 -10.50 7.75 -0.15
N LYS A 55 -9.81 8.73 0.39
CA LYS A 55 -10.37 9.66 1.36
C LYS A 55 -10.99 10.87 0.66
N ALA A 56 -10.34 11.35 -0.39
CA ALA A 56 -10.81 12.49 -1.17
C ALA A 56 -10.20 12.42 -2.55
N ILE A 57 -10.79 13.12 -3.51
CA ILE A 57 -10.31 13.16 -4.89
C ILE A 57 -10.16 14.60 -5.32
N ALA A 58 -9.01 14.91 -5.92
CA ALA A 58 -8.76 16.20 -6.56
C ALA A 58 -8.40 15.94 -8.02
N PRO A 59 -9.37 15.97 -8.93
CA PRO A 59 -9.13 15.60 -10.33
C PRO A 59 -8.27 16.61 -11.09
N ASP A 60 -8.22 17.86 -10.62
CA ASP A 60 -7.50 18.93 -11.30
C ASP A 60 -6.26 19.38 -10.54
N SER A 61 -5.59 18.48 -9.84
CA SER A 61 -4.40 18.84 -9.11
C SER A 61 -3.23 19.10 -10.08
N ALA A 62 -2.19 19.76 -9.57
CA ALA A 62 -0.99 20.02 -10.36
C ALA A 62 -0.32 18.74 -10.87
N PHE A 63 -0.58 17.62 -10.22
CA PHE A 63 0.03 16.33 -10.57
C PHE A 63 -0.96 15.40 -11.26
N GLY A 64 -2.10 15.91 -11.71
CA GLY A 64 -3.14 15.11 -12.35
C GLY A 64 -4.23 14.68 -11.38
N PHE A 65 -4.82 13.52 -11.63
CA PHE A 65 -5.84 12.99 -10.73
C PHE A 65 -5.21 12.56 -9.41
N ASN A 66 -5.59 13.22 -8.34
CA ASN A 66 -5.03 12.99 -7.03
C ASN A 66 -6.04 12.25 -6.15
N LEU A 67 -5.68 11.03 -5.76
CA LEU A 67 -6.46 10.25 -4.80
C LEU A 67 -5.78 10.42 -3.45
N GLN A 68 -6.44 11.10 -2.54
CA GLN A 68 -5.88 11.35 -1.21
C GLN A 68 -6.21 10.22 -0.26
N ALA A 69 -5.23 9.82 0.53
CA ALA A 69 -5.38 8.77 1.51
C ALA A 69 -4.47 9.06 2.69
N GLY A 70 -4.68 8.34 3.82
CA GLY A 70 -3.89 8.57 5.01
C GLY A 70 -3.97 10.02 5.46
N GLU A 71 -2.87 10.54 5.97
CA GLU A 71 -2.80 11.94 6.38
C GLU A 71 -2.17 12.81 5.31
N ASN A 72 -1.12 12.31 4.67
CA ASN A 72 -0.33 13.12 3.73
C ASN A 72 -0.02 12.36 2.44
N LEU A 73 -0.82 11.37 2.06
CA LEU A 73 -0.60 10.58 0.87
C LEU A 73 -1.42 11.10 -0.29
N ASN A 74 -0.77 11.29 -1.43
CA ASN A 74 -1.39 11.77 -2.66
C ASN A 74 -1.01 10.81 -3.79
N PHE A 75 -1.94 9.94 -4.16
CA PHE A 75 -1.71 8.99 -5.25
C PHE A 75 -2.14 9.66 -6.54
N CYS A 76 -1.18 10.05 -7.36
CA CYS A 76 -1.40 10.89 -8.52
C CYS A 76 -1.19 10.13 -9.83
N SER A 77 -2.08 10.37 -10.79
CA SER A 77 -2.02 9.76 -12.10
C SER A 77 -2.45 10.78 -13.16
N THR A 78 -1.85 10.69 -14.34
CA THR A 78 -2.27 11.53 -15.47
C THR A 78 -3.59 11.07 -16.06
N LYS A 79 -3.99 9.85 -15.77
CA LYS A 79 -5.25 9.28 -16.26
C LYS A 79 -6.25 9.15 -15.15
N ASN A 80 -7.53 9.26 -15.50
CA ASN A 80 -8.59 9.05 -14.54
C ASN A 80 -8.57 7.59 -14.06
N PRO A 81 -8.32 7.34 -12.77
CA PRO A 81 -8.25 5.97 -12.27
C PRO A 81 -9.63 5.31 -12.11
N GLY A 82 -10.71 6.07 -12.25
CA GLY A 82 -12.04 5.52 -12.08
C GLY A 82 -12.44 5.24 -10.65
N ALA A 83 -11.68 5.74 -9.69
CA ALA A 83 -11.97 5.53 -8.26
C ALA A 83 -12.77 6.71 -7.72
N LYS A 84 -13.52 6.44 -6.66
CA LYS A 84 -14.36 7.44 -5.97
C LYS A 84 -13.98 7.48 -4.50
N GLU A 85 -14.40 8.54 -3.83
CA GLU A 85 -14.29 8.60 -2.37
C GLU A 85 -14.93 7.37 -1.75
N GLY A 86 -14.22 6.79 -0.79
CA GLY A 86 -14.70 5.60 -0.11
C GLY A 86 -14.31 4.29 -0.77
N ASP A 87 -13.84 4.34 -2.00
CA ASP A 87 -13.38 3.12 -2.68
C ASP A 87 -12.09 2.61 -2.05
N THR A 88 -11.95 1.30 -1.99
CA THR A 88 -10.71 0.66 -1.58
C THR A 88 -10.08 0.05 -2.82
N ILE A 89 -8.85 0.46 -3.12
CA ILE A 89 -8.15 0.00 -4.32
C ILE A 89 -6.75 -0.47 -3.97
N THR A 90 -6.20 -1.29 -4.83
CA THR A 90 -4.82 -1.78 -4.70
C THR A 90 -4.02 -1.28 -5.88
N VAL A 91 -2.85 -0.74 -5.60
CA VAL A 91 -1.97 -0.19 -6.62
C VAL A 91 -0.53 -0.63 -6.39
N LYS A 92 0.25 -0.57 -7.45
CA LYS A 92 1.69 -0.79 -7.37
C LYS A 92 2.39 0.56 -7.46
N VAL A 93 3.29 0.81 -6.53
CA VAL A 93 4.00 2.08 -6.45
C VAL A 93 5.10 2.14 -7.51
N VAL A 94 5.08 3.17 -8.32
CA VAL A 94 6.09 3.41 -9.34
C VAL A 94 7.16 4.37 -8.85
N GLY A 95 6.76 5.37 -8.07
CA GLY A 95 7.70 6.32 -7.50
C GLY A 95 7.07 7.12 -6.39
N VAL A 96 7.90 7.71 -5.56
CA VAL A 96 7.46 8.53 -4.44
C VAL A 96 8.31 9.80 -4.39
N GLN A 97 7.65 10.94 -4.24
CA GLN A 97 8.31 12.22 -4.01
C GLN A 97 7.79 12.81 -2.72
N SER A 98 8.69 13.39 -1.93
CA SER A 98 8.29 14.14 -0.74
C SER A 98 8.28 15.62 -1.10
N VAL A 99 7.13 16.26 -0.90
CA VAL A 99 6.95 17.68 -1.25
C VAL A 99 6.25 18.37 -0.10
N LEU A 100 6.95 19.26 0.60
CA LEU A 100 6.37 20.11 1.64
C LEU A 100 5.57 19.32 2.68
N GLY A 101 6.11 18.19 3.12
CA GLY A 101 5.45 17.37 4.13
C GLY A 101 4.41 16.40 3.60
N SER A 102 4.16 16.42 2.31
CA SER A 102 3.25 15.48 1.67
C SER A 102 4.03 14.53 0.79
N TYR A 103 3.44 13.38 0.52
CA TYR A 103 4.02 12.40 -0.40
C TYR A 103 3.20 12.37 -1.67
N ILE A 104 3.89 12.48 -2.80
CA ILE A 104 3.28 12.37 -4.13
C ILE A 104 3.69 10.99 -4.67
N ILE A 105 2.72 10.13 -4.86
CA ILE A 105 2.97 8.73 -5.22
C ILE A 105 2.47 8.49 -6.62
N SER A 106 3.39 8.09 -7.50
CA SER A 106 3.05 7.64 -8.84
C SER A 106 2.78 6.14 -8.76
N TYR A 107 1.79 5.66 -9.46
CA TYR A 107 1.35 4.28 -9.29
C TYR A 107 0.77 3.70 -10.56
N GLU A 108 0.66 2.38 -10.57
CA GLU A 108 -0.07 1.63 -11.57
C GLU A 108 -1.21 0.91 -10.87
N LYS A 109 -2.38 0.99 -11.45
CA LYS A 109 -3.55 0.31 -10.93
C LYS A 109 -3.42 -1.18 -11.21
N MET A 110 -3.74 -1.99 -10.23
CA MET A 110 -3.66 -3.45 -10.38
C MET A 110 -5.01 -4.04 -10.72
#